data_483d70daa3570b28cae257911340d574
#
_entry.id   483d70daa3570b28cae257911340d574
#
_cell.length_a   1.000
_cell.length_b   1.000
_cell.length_c   1.000
_cell.angle_alpha   90.00
_cell.angle_beta   90.00
_cell.angle_gamma   90.00
#
_symmetry.space_group_name_H-M   'P 1'
#
loop_
_entity.id
_entity.type
_entity.pdbx_description
1 polymer ?
#
loop_
_entity_poly.entity_id
_entity_poly.type
_entity_poly.pdbx_seq_one_letter_code
_entity_poly.pdbx_strand_id
1 'polypeptide(L)'
;MNSTIRLKNLFRLALTLCLCIGISSCENEPGGADESTSSKNMIIGEWKAVKIEATFINGEVSTYTDPSFIESELEEMYWIDVTEDYIHPECYNPWNVIPYELIDNRITFEGDDGLATYELVSVTKTEMVVRYTESWTSLITYKKVEKEPINKKMLIGEWVAKEVNSYGYHITDEEEIQDVLEGFEWITLSENKITIMSTGALLPYSIKERSLVITLPDLKRTFSIESITENEIVVHSIEAIITYHRVSKKDYILSGKVEKGPFIRGSSISIELLDSKLRGVGKVYNTEVVDNLGSFSYECKGFTESIVEIKANGYYYNEKQDTLSKGTITLKALVDLSKGSNVNINIFTHLKSTRIKKLVSSGMDFTTANERAQRELLDAFGLSSHIKKDVSSISMTDGTDEAAALIATSSLILMDRSAAELAEYITTLSSEFGELGYFYNRAQFKYDVYYLARDLSTIKYNLINKYQSLNKAVNINDLFIFIDWNSDGIVGNEILKEGESVVAPSVVEIPAEGGYLTVQITSPIRIYLEAQVAVYENNNGSSGEIVFNPSIGGGGSTRARSSRGIQYECSIDEYDNTLRINAATLASSEPQTEKLELYDYVGNVVATIKLMQLPN
;
A
#
# COMPACT_ATOMS: atom_id res chain seq x y z
N MET A 1 16.30 18.34 -9.13
CA MET A 1 17.70 17.89 -9.07
C MET A 1 18.72 19.00 -8.79
N ASN A 2 18.56 20.24 -9.32
CA ASN A 2 19.52 21.33 -9.04
C ASN A 2 19.27 22.12 -7.74
N SER A 3 18.07 22.08 -7.17
CA SER A 3 17.72 22.75 -5.91
C SER A 3 18.20 21.98 -4.67
N THR A 4 18.03 20.66 -4.67
CA THR A 4 18.47 19.78 -3.58
C THR A 4 20.00 19.79 -3.41
N ILE A 5 20.73 19.91 -4.51
CA ILE A 5 22.20 20.03 -4.48
C ILE A 5 22.65 21.38 -3.90
N ARG A 6 21.88 22.47 -4.13
CA ARG A 6 22.17 23.78 -3.52
C ARG A 6 21.89 23.78 -2.02
N LEU A 7 20.81 23.15 -1.57
CA LEU A 7 20.50 23.01 -0.15
C LEU A 7 21.58 22.21 0.58
N LYS A 8 21.98 21.03 0.04
CA LYS A 8 23.07 20.21 0.61
C LYS A 8 24.38 20.97 0.74
N ASN A 9 24.69 21.83 -0.21
CA ASN A 9 25.93 22.61 -0.18
C ASN A 9 25.87 23.80 0.80
N LEU A 10 24.70 24.43 0.99
CA LEU A 10 24.51 25.47 2.01
C LEU A 10 24.55 24.89 3.43
N PHE A 11 23.89 23.75 3.65
CA PHE A 11 23.92 23.06 4.95
C PHE A 11 25.35 22.60 5.33
N ARG A 12 26.13 22.08 4.38
CA ARG A 12 27.55 21.74 4.57
C ARG A 12 28.42 22.98 4.78
N LEU A 13 28.12 24.10 4.14
CA LEU A 13 28.87 25.34 4.31
C LEU A 13 28.65 25.95 5.68
N ALA A 14 27.41 25.95 6.19
CA ALA A 14 27.07 26.40 7.54
C ALA A 14 27.74 25.53 8.62
N LEU A 15 27.76 24.22 8.43
CA LEU A 15 28.46 23.28 9.33
C LEU A 15 29.99 23.46 9.30
N THR A 16 30.56 23.82 8.15
CA THR A 16 32.01 23.99 7.97
C THR A 16 32.48 25.37 8.42
N LEU A 17 31.66 26.42 8.31
CA LEU A 17 32.00 27.75 8.83
C LEU A 17 31.96 27.82 10.36
N CYS A 18 31.08 27.07 11.02
CA CYS A 18 31.08 26.97 12.49
C CYS A 18 32.28 26.19 13.07
N LEU A 19 33.00 25.44 12.25
CA LEU A 19 34.22 24.70 12.66
C LEU A 19 35.53 25.50 12.56
N CYS A 20 35.49 26.71 12.02
CA CYS A 20 36.72 27.51 11.79
C CYS A 20 36.91 28.71 12.75
N ILE A 21 36.02 28.94 13.69
CA ILE A 21 36.22 29.98 14.70
C ILE A 21 36.27 29.32 16.08
N GLY A 22 37.32 28.61 16.32
CA GLY A 22 37.73 28.13 17.61
C GLY A 22 39.14 28.59 17.89
N ILE A 23 39.37 28.97 19.10
CA ILE A 23 40.63 29.26 19.79
C ILE A 23 40.85 30.75 20.07
N SER A 24 40.42 31.16 21.25
CA SER A 24 41.36 31.77 22.18
C SER A 24 40.92 31.48 23.60
N SER A 25 41.68 30.64 24.27
CA SER A 25 41.58 30.44 25.70
C SER A 25 42.10 31.68 26.43
N CYS A 26 41.39 32.16 27.42
CA CYS A 26 41.97 32.85 28.55
C CYS A 26 41.34 32.33 29.84
N GLU A 27 42.26 31.99 30.77
CA GLU A 27 41.98 31.42 32.07
C GLU A 27 41.34 32.41 33.05
N ASN A 28 40.52 31.84 33.90
CA ASN A 28 39.96 32.22 35.19
C ASN A 28 40.50 33.40 35.96
N GLU A 29 39.53 34.19 36.45
CA GLU A 29 39.51 34.59 37.87
C GLU A 29 38.04 34.59 38.40
N PRO A 30 37.82 34.24 39.70
CA PRO A 30 36.47 34.13 40.25
C PRO A 30 36.10 35.42 41.01
N GLY A 31 34.95 35.98 40.68
CA GLY A 31 34.37 36.97 41.56
C GLY A 31 33.55 38.04 40.86
N GLY A 32 32.21 37.89 40.95
CA GLY A 32 31.26 38.87 40.55
C GLY A 32 30.05 38.19 39.94
N ALA A 33 28.92 38.17 40.61
CA ALA A 33 27.64 37.86 39.97
C ALA A 33 27.39 38.94 38.92
N ASP A 34 27.56 38.57 37.66
CA ASP A 34 27.55 39.44 36.49
C ASP A 34 26.12 39.98 36.25
N GLU A 35 25.92 41.29 36.45
CA GLU A 35 24.64 41.96 36.14
C GLU A 35 24.23 41.72 34.67
N SER A 36 25.18 41.53 33.77
CA SER A 36 24.97 41.24 32.37
C SER A 36 24.25 39.90 32.13
N THR A 37 24.57 38.87 32.92
CA THR A 37 23.92 37.54 32.82
C THR A 37 22.46 37.63 33.30
N SER A 38 22.13 38.51 34.25
CA SER A 38 20.78 38.74 34.71
C SER A 38 19.92 39.42 33.62
N SER A 39 20.46 40.47 33.00
CA SER A 39 19.77 41.19 31.91
C SER A 39 19.56 40.34 30.68
N LYS A 40 20.55 39.52 30.29
CA LYS A 40 20.45 38.60 29.16
C LYS A 40 19.32 37.59 29.34
N ASN A 41 19.14 37.05 30.54
CA ASN A 41 18.04 36.10 30.80
C ASN A 41 16.67 36.81 30.79
N MET A 42 16.59 38.09 31.06
CA MET A 42 15.32 38.83 31.10
C MET A 42 14.83 39.26 29.71
N ILE A 43 15.74 39.46 28.74
CA ILE A 43 15.33 39.82 27.37
C ILE A 43 14.88 38.62 26.55
N ILE A 44 15.16 37.40 27.00
CA ILE A 44 14.74 36.18 26.27
C ILE A 44 13.22 36.09 26.25
N GLY A 45 12.68 35.78 25.04
CA GLY A 45 11.26 35.63 24.78
C GLY A 45 10.74 36.53 23.67
N GLU A 46 9.47 36.44 23.43
CA GLU A 46 8.79 37.16 22.35
C GLU A 46 8.28 38.52 22.81
N TRP A 47 8.58 39.56 22.04
CA TRP A 47 8.30 40.92 22.36
C TRP A 47 7.62 41.66 21.21
N LYS A 48 6.61 42.46 21.52
CA LYS A 48 5.91 43.28 20.55
C LYS A 48 6.00 44.75 20.95
N ALA A 49 6.45 45.60 20.03
CA ALA A 49 6.53 47.02 20.27
C ALA A 49 5.11 47.62 20.43
N VAL A 50 4.95 48.43 21.42
CA VAL A 50 3.65 49.05 21.77
C VAL A 50 3.72 50.59 21.86
N LYS A 51 4.93 51.16 21.82
CA LYS A 51 5.14 52.60 21.94
C LYS A 51 6.49 53.02 21.38
N ILE A 52 6.53 54.12 20.67
CA ILE A 52 7.75 54.84 20.28
C ILE A 52 7.69 56.26 20.80
N GLU A 53 8.74 56.73 21.48
CA GLU A 53 8.94 58.14 21.84
C GLU A 53 10.18 58.65 21.08
N ALA A 54 9.93 59.47 20.06
CA ALA A 54 10.99 60.04 19.23
C ALA A 54 11.36 61.43 19.71
N THR A 55 12.65 61.65 19.97
CA THR A 55 13.18 62.98 20.32
C THR A 55 13.96 63.52 19.11
N PHE A 56 13.44 64.58 18.54
CA PHE A 56 14.03 65.22 17.35
C PHE A 56 15.18 66.16 17.73
N ILE A 57 15.99 66.55 16.75
CA ILE A 57 17.16 67.43 16.91
C ILE A 57 16.78 68.77 17.54
N ASN A 58 15.57 69.25 17.30
CA ASN A 58 15.04 70.50 17.90
C ASN A 58 14.61 70.33 19.36
N GLY A 59 14.74 69.12 19.95
CA GLY A 59 14.32 68.84 21.31
C GLY A 59 12.82 68.52 21.46
N GLU A 60 12.07 68.50 20.39
CA GLU A 60 10.67 68.10 20.40
C GLU A 60 10.54 66.58 20.59
N VAL A 61 9.56 66.18 21.40
CA VAL A 61 9.27 64.75 21.66
C VAL A 61 7.89 64.42 21.12
N SER A 62 7.82 63.42 20.27
CA SER A 62 6.57 62.87 19.79
C SER A 62 6.38 61.44 20.30
N THR A 63 5.17 61.09 20.69
CA THR A 63 4.83 59.75 21.19
C THR A 63 3.83 59.09 20.27
N TYR A 64 4.17 57.88 19.82
CA TYR A 64 3.36 57.07 18.92
C TYR A 64 2.93 55.79 19.65
N THR A 65 1.62 55.48 19.58
CA THR A 65 1.02 54.27 20.20
C THR A 65 0.07 53.55 19.25
N ASP A 66 -0.11 54.09 18.04
CA ASP A 66 -0.88 53.41 16.99
C ASP A 66 -0.11 52.21 16.47
N PRO A 67 -0.67 50.98 16.53
CA PRO A 67 0.04 49.79 16.13
C PRO A 67 0.48 49.80 14.66
N SER A 68 -0.34 50.32 13.75
CA SER A 68 -0.02 50.35 12.33
C SER A 68 1.11 51.31 12.00
N PHE A 69 1.20 52.43 12.76
CA PHE A 69 2.31 53.35 12.65
C PHE A 69 3.60 52.74 13.21
N ILE A 70 3.52 52.09 14.36
CA ILE A 70 4.68 51.43 15.00
C ILE A 70 5.24 50.32 14.11
N GLU A 71 4.35 49.52 13.51
CA GLU A 71 4.71 48.46 12.60
C GLU A 71 5.40 49.01 11.34
N SER A 72 4.88 50.11 10.77
CA SER A 72 5.48 50.76 9.60
C SER A 72 6.83 51.41 9.88
N GLU A 73 7.07 51.89 11.11
CA GLU A 73 8.33 52.55 11.49
C GLU A 73 9.42 51.59 11.93
N LEU A 74 9.05 50.48 12.54
CA LEU A 74 10.00 49.50 13.05
C LEU A 74 10.21 48.33 12.07
N GLU A 75 9.35 48.23 11.07
CA GLU A 75 9.39 47.15 10.08
C GLU A 75 9.60 45.78 10.76
N GLU A 76 10.68 45.12 10.46
CA GLU A 76 11.04 43.81 11.01
C GLU A 76 11.22 43.78 12.53
N MET A 77 11.56 44.93 13.19
CA MET A 77 11.76 45.02 14.62
C MET A 77 10.48 45.30 15.42
N TYR A 78 9.32 45.35 14.76
CA TYR A 78 8.02 45.54 15.41
C TYR A 78 7.66 44.36 16.33
N TRP A 79 7.98 43.17 15.91
CA TRP A 79 7.73 41.93 16.64
C TRP A 79 8.97 41.04 16.58
N ILE A 80 9.59 40.80 17.74
CA ILE A 80 10.86 40.06 17.82
C ILE A 80 10.75 38.90 18.81
N ASP A 81 11.40 37.78 18.50
CA ASP A 81 11.68 36.70 19.45
C ASP A 81 13.17 36.67 19.76
N VAL A 82 13.52 36.89 21.03
CA VAL A 82 14.90 36.92 21.50
C VAL A 82 15.23 35.59 22.16
N THR A 83 16.23 34.88 21.61
CA THR A 83 16.79 33.68 22.20
C THR A 83 18.10 33.96 22.94
N GLU A 84 18.84 32.94 23.36
CA GLU A 84 20.13 33.14 24.02
C GLU A 84 21.18 33.81 23.09
N ASP A 85 21.13 33.55 21.78
CA ASP A 85 22.18 33.94 20.84
C ASP A 85 21.67 34.73 19.63
N TYR A 86 20.35 34.77 19.41
CA TYR A 86 19.75 35.34 18.22
C TYR A 86 18.50 36.20 18.53
N ILE A 87 18.29 37.21 17.70
CA ILE A 87 17.01 37.91 17.56
C ILE A 87 16.37 37.45 16.27
N HIS A 88 15.10 37.08 16.34
CA HIS A 88 14.26 36.78 15.18
C HIS A 88 13.30 37.96 14.99
N PRO A 89 13.58 38.91 14.09
CA PRO A 89 12.67 39.96 13.71
C PRO A 89 11.46 39.36 12.99
N GLU A 90 10.30 40.01 13.12
CA GLU A 90 9.05 39.48 12.57
C GLU A 90 8.82 38.01 12.93
N CYS A 91 8.48 37.69 14.15
CA CYS A 91 8.40 36.37 14.81
C CYS A 91 7.92 35.15 14.00
N TYR A 92 7.64 35.29 12.73
CA TYR A 92 7.21 34.21 11.83
C TYR A 92 8.01 34.15 10.52
N ASN A 93 9.05 34.98 10.37
CA ASN A 93 9.95 34.86 9.23
C ASN A 93 11.20 34.07 9.64
N PRO A 94 11.28 32.75 9.35
CA PRO A 94 12.42 31.93 9.77
C PRO A 94 13.73 32.30 9.06
N TRP A 95 13.68 33.21 8.09
CA TRP A 95 14.80 33.65 7.26
C TRP A 95 15.58 34.82 7.84
N ASN A 96 14.98 35.50 8.81
CA ASN A 96 15.56 36.69 9.40
C ASN A 96 16.03 36.39 10.81
N VAL A 97 17.19 35.77 10.93
CA VAL A 97 17.82 35.41 12.20
C VAL A 97 19.10 36.20 12.35
N ILE A 98 19.13 37.06 13.33
CA ILE A 98 20.25 37.98 13.53
C ILE A 98 20.99 37.60 14.82
N PRO A 99 22.26 37.15 14.72
CA PRO A 99 23.08 36.95 15.89
C PRO A 99 23.32 38.28 16.59
N TYR A 100 23.24 38.30 17.92
CA TYR A 100 23.44 39.51 18.71
C TYR A 100 24.41 39.30 19.85
N GLU A 101 25.05 40.41 20.28
CA GLU A 101 25.81 40.47 21.50
C GLU A 101 25.15 41.45 22.47
N LEU A 102 25.08 41.08 23.75
CA LEU A 102 24.66 41.99 24.84
C LEU A 102 25.85 42.23 25.76
N ILE A 103 26.45 43.42 25.64
CA ILE A 103 27.58 43.87 26.47
C ILE A 103 27.22 45.26 27.05
N ASP A 104 27.37 45.44 28.35
CA ASP A 104 27.14 46.73 29.06
C ASP A 104 25.77 47.37 28.70
N ASN A 105 24.69 46.57 28.71
CA ASN A 105 23.34 46.99 28.31
C ASN A 105 23.21 47.46 26.84
N ARG A 106 24.11 47.08 25.98
CA ARG A 106 24.05 47.34 24.55
C ARG A 106 23.81 46.04 23.78
N ILE A 107 22.72 45.98 23.06
CA ILE A 107 22.37 44.91 22.13
C ILE A 107 22.93 45.35 20.78
N THR A 108 23.91 44.62 20.27
CA THR A 108 24.57 44.93 19.02
C THR A 108 24.40 43.78 18.05
N PHE A 109 24.01 44.08 16.82
CA PHE A 109 23.84 43.09 15.75
C PHE A 109 24.12 43.71 14.37
N GLU A 110 24.45 42.86 13.39
CA GLU A 110 24.70 43.28 12.01
C GLU A 110 23.43 43.02 11.19
N GLY A 111 22.76 44.10 10.75
CA GLY A 111 21.64 44.08 9.83
C GLY A 111 22.07 44.39 8.39
N ASP A 112 21.12 44.44 7.48
CA ASP A 112 21.37 44.67 6.03
C ASP A 112 22.05 46.02 5.77
N ASP A 113 21.80 47.04 6.61
CA ASP A 113 22.37 48.37 6.51
C ASP A 113 23.64 48.57 7.35
N GLY A 114 24.17 47.53 7.96
CA GLY A 114 25.38 47.52 8.79
C GLY A 114 25.12 47.29 10.29
N LEU A 115 26.08 47.69 11.13
CA LEU A 115 26.05 47.42 12.55
C LEU A 115 25.00 48.30 13.26
N ALA A 116 23.96 47.70 13.77
CA ALA A 116 22.94 48.34 14.60
C ALA A 116 23.23 48.14 16.09
N THR A 117 23.02 49.20 16.88
CA THR A 117 23.18 49.13 18.36
C THR A 117 21.96 49.72 19.05
N TYR A 118 21.35 48.93 19.90
CA TYR A 118 20.26 49.31 20.78
C TYR A 118 20.77 49.31 22.22
N GLU A 119 20.55 50.45 22.92
CA GLU A 119 20.84 50.52 24.35
C GLU A 119 19.64 50.03 25.15
N LEU A 120 19.84 48.98 25.97
CA LEU A 120 18.82 48.49 26.88
C LEU A 120 18.65 49.45 28.05
N VAL A 121 17.60 50.25 28.01
CA VAL A 121 17.31 51.26 29.07
C VAL A 121 16.73 50.59 30.30
N SER A 122 15.80 49.64 30.09
CA SER A 122 15.23 48.88 31.19
C SER A 122 14.62 47.58 30.65
N VAL A 123 14.63 46.53 31.49
CA VAL A 123 13.90 45.31 31.23
C VAL A 123 13.29 44.75 32.50
N THR A 124 12.05 44.35 32.38
CA THR A 124 11.27 43.66 33.42
C THR A 124 10.76 42.33 32.83
N LYS A 125 9.99 41.59 33.63
CA LYS A 125 9.34 40.36 33.14
C LYS A 125 8.33 40.56 32.01
N THR A 126 7.76 41.78 31.89
CA THR A 126 6.63 42.10 31.00
C THR A 126 6.89 43.26 30.06
N GLU A 127 7.97 44.00 30.27
CA GLU A 127 8.27 45.21 29.50
C GLU A 127 9.77 45.35 29.31
N MET A 128 10.17 45.72 28.10
CA MET A 128 11.54 46.06 27.73
C MET A 128 11.54 47.41 27.03
N VAL A 129 12.47 48.30 27.43
CA VAL A 129 12.65 49.60 26.78
C VAL A 129 14.07 49.67 26.24
N VAL A 130 14.15 49.93 24.95
CA VAL A 130 15.44 50.10 24.25
C VAL A 130 15.53 51.51 23.67
N ARG A 131 16.74 52.06 23.60
CA ARG A 131 17.06 53.32 22.93
C ARG A 131 17.81 53.00 21.62
N TYR A 132 17.27 53.55 20.56
CA TYR A 132 17.93 53.53 19.25
C TYR A 132 18.20 54.97 18.82
N THR A 133 19.39 55.25 18.33
CA THR A 133 19.83 56.59 17.91
C THR A 133 20.47 56.50 16.54
N GLU A 134 19.89 57.19 15.60
CA GLU A 134 20.40 57.37 14.26
C GLU A 134 20.37 58.87 13.87
N SER A 135 19.38 59.33 13.15
CA SER A 135 19.13 60.75 12.87
C SER A 135 18.38 61.46 14.00
N TRP A 136 17.65 60.75 14.79
CA TRP A 136 16.97 61.14 16.05
C TRP A 136 17.04 60.01 17.06
N THR A 137 16.71 60.31 18.30
CA THR A 137 16.70 59.28 19.37
C THR A 137 15.30 58.74 19.56
N SER A 138 15.11 57.44 19.43
CA SER A 138 13.86 56.75 19.73
C SER A 138 13.98 55.89 20.98
N LEU A 139 13.01 56.03 21.90
CA LEU A 139 12.77 55.06 22.97
C LEU A 139 11.62 54.14 22.54
N ILE A 140 11.94 52.86 22.33
CA ILE A 140 10.98 51.87 21.91
C ILE A 140 10.59 51.02 23.13
N THR A 141 9.31 51.00 23.42
CA THR A 141 8.78 50.14 24.50
C THR A 141 8.16 48.90 23.93
N TYR A 142 8.71 47.77 24.30
CA TYR A 142 8.19 46.42 23.95
C TYR A 142 7.43 45.87 25.15
N LYS A 143 6.32 45.19 24.88
CA LYS A 143 5.65 44.31 25.84
C LYS A 143 5.90 42.86 25.48
N LYS A 144 6.14 42.05 26.52
CA LYS A 144 6.29 40.62 26.35
C LYS A 144 4.98 40.03 25.87
N VAL A 145 5.05 39.19 24.83
CA VAL A 145 3.90 38.42 24.38
C VAL A 145 3.74 37.25 25.35
N GLU A 146 2.65 37.28 26.11
CA GLU A 146 2.33 36.19 27.04
C GLU A 146 1.80 35.02 26.21
N LYS A 147 2.59 33.97 26.12
CA LYS A 147 2.16 32.67 25.63
C LYS A 147 2.02 31.72 26.81
N GLU A 148 1.02 30.87 26.76
CA GLU A 148 0.85 29.81 27.76
C GLU A 148 2.16 29.04 27.94
N PRO A 149 2.57 28.76 29.20
CA PRO A 149 3.78 28.00 29.45
C PRO A 149 3.68 26.60 28.88
N ILE A 150 4.78 26.10 28.33
CA ILE A 150 4.82 24.77 27.76
C ILE A 150 4.63 23.72 28.84
N ASN A 151 3.59 22.91 28.68
CA ASN A 151 3.44 21.71 29.47
C ASN A 151 4.48 20.69 29.02
N LYS A 152 5.59 20.59 29.75
CA LYS A 152 6.71 19.68 29.44
C LYS A 152 6.28 18.24 29.24
N LYS A 153 5.19 17.78 29.90
CA LYS A 153 4.66 16.44 29.70
C LYS A 153 4.14 16.20 28.29
N MET A 154 3.67 17.25 27.62
CA MET A 154 3.20 17.14 26.24
C MET A 154 4.35 16.92 25.25
N LEU A 155 5.56 17.34 25.56
CA LEU A 155 6.75 17.08 24.75
C LEU A 155 7.20 15.62 24.82
N ILE A 156 6.98 14.95 25.97
CA ILE A 156 7.43 13.59 26.18
C ILE A 156 6.74 12.65 25.18
N GLY A 157 7.52 11.95 24.37
CA GLY A 157 7.03 11.03 23.36
C GLY A 157 7.97 10.89 22.18
N GLU A 158 7.50 10.16 21.19
CA GLU A 158 8.19 9.92 19.94
C GLU A 158 7.56 10.79 18.86
N TRP A 159 8.38 11.50 18.09
CA TRP A 159 7.97 12.53 17.15
C TRP A 159 8.68 12.36 15.82
N VAL A 160 7.95 12.53 14.73
CA VAL A 160 8.48 12.46 13.37
C VAL A 160 8.16 13.74 12.64
N ALA A 161 9.15 14.35 11.97
CA ALA A 161 8.95 15.52 11.13
C ALA A 161 8.11 15.15 9.91
N LYS A 162 7.08 15.94 9.63
CA LYS A 162 6.19 15.76 8.48
C LYS A 162 6.27 16.90 7.48
N GLU A 163 6.65 18.08 7.97
CA GLU A 163 6.79 19.27 7.16
C GLU A 163 8.01 20.05 7.60
N VAL A 164 8.75 20.56 6.64
CA VAL A 164 9.87 21.46 6.86
C VAL A 164 9.72 22.63 5.89
N ASN A 165 9.62 23.84 6.44
CA ASN A 165 9.68 25.07 5.66
C ASN A 165 11.08 25.65 5.83
N SER A 166 11.89 25.63 4.78
CA SER A 166 13.28 26.06 4.80
C SER A 166 13.58 26.89 3.56
N TYR A 167 14.07 28.15 3.73
CA TYR A 167 14.42 29.11 2.66
C TYR A 167 13.33 29.26 1.58
N GLY A 168 12.02 29.36 1.97
CA GLY A 168 10.88 29.47 1.05
C GLY A 168 10.50 28.18 0.35
N TYR A 169 11.14 27.05 0.69
CA TYR A 169 10.77 25.73 0.20
C TYR A 169 9.92 25.01 1.23
N HIS A 170 8.75 24.56 0.80
CA HIS A 170 7.89 23.69 1.60
C HIS A 170 8.17 22.22 1.26
N ILE A 171 8.72 21.46 2.21
CA ILE A 171 9.17 20.09 2.04
C ILE A 171 8.26 19.18 2.85
N THR A 172 7.64 18.20 2.18
CA THR A 172 6.78 17.17 2.77
C THR A 172 7.23 15.76 2.39
N ASP A 173 8.19 15.63 1.47
CA ASP A 173 8.76 14.35 1.09
C ASP A 173 9.69 13.84 2.20
N GLU A 174 9.46 12.60 2.66
CA GLU A 174 10.19 12.04 3.81
C GLU A 174 11.71 11.88 3.55
N GLU A 175 12.12 11.62 2.30
CA GLU A 175 13.56 11.51 1.96
C GLU A 175 14.21 12.89 1.94
N GLU A 176 13.51 13.90 1.42
CA GLU A 176 14.00 15.28 1.44
C GLU A 176 14.05 15.83 2.86
N ILE A 177 13.05 15.53 3.72
CA ILE A 177 13.05 15.90 5.14
C ILE A 177 14.25 15.26 5.86
N GLN A 178 14.51 13.97 5.62
CA GLN A 178 15.66 13.27 6.20
C GLN A 178 16.98 13.92 5.78
N ASP A 179 17.12 14.23 4.50
CA ASP A 179 18.31 14.89 3.95
C ASP A 179 18.54 16.29 4.56
N VAL A 180 17.46 17.03 4.87
CA VAL A 180 17.53 18.38 5.43
C VAL A 180 17.79 18.36 6.93
N LEU A 181 17.17 17.47 7.68
CA LEU A 181 17.24 17.46 9.15
C LEU A 181 18.41 16.64 9.71
N GLU A 182 19.12 15.87 8.88
CA GLU A 182 20.36 15.13 9.23
C GLU A 182 20.26 14.33 10.56
N GLY A 183 19.14 13.63 10.76
CA GLY A 183 18.90 12.78 11.93
C GLY A 183 17.87 13.34 12.91
N PHE A 184 17.48 14.60 12.81
CA PHE A 184 16.39 15.17 13.63
C PHE A 184 15.00 14.92 13.05
N GLU A 185 14.89 14.22 11.92
CA GLU A 185 13.61 13.84 11.29
C GLU A 185 12.76 12.93 12.18
N TRP A 186 13.41 12.14 13.05
CA TRP A 186 12.73 11.23 13.98
C TRP A 186 13.40 11.26 15.36
N ILE A 187 12.69 11.76 16.35
CA ILE A 187 13.21 11.99 17.70
C ILE A 187 12.30 11.40 18.78
N THR A 188 12.90 11.01 19.90
CA THR A 188 12.16 10.69 21.12
C THR A 188 12.57 11.64 22.25
N LEU A 189 11.61 12.36 22.80
CA LEU A 189 11.79 13.23 23.96
C LEU A 189 11.40 12.49 25.24
N SER A 190 12.31 12.43 26.19
CA SER A 190 12.08 12.00 27.57
C SER A 190 12.14 13.20 28.50
N GLU A 191 12.20 13.03 29.82
CA GLU A 191 12.15 14.18 30.77
C GLU A 191 13.30 15.20 30.57
N ASN A 192 14.50 14.75 30.17
CA ASN A 192 15.68 15.60 30.05
C ASN A 192 16.65 15.15 28.94
N LYS A 193 16.23 14.22 28.08
CA LYS A 193 17.04 13.71 26.98
C LYS A 193 16.22 13.58 25.72
N ILE A 194 16.85 13.91 24.61
CA ILE A 194 16.37 13.63 23.26
C ILE A 194 17.17 12.45 22.70
N THR A 195 16.49 11.48 22.13
CA THR A 195 17.09 10.40 21.36
C THR A 195 16.86 10.65 19.89
N ILE A 196 17.91 10.69 19.10
CA ILE A 196 17.86 10.74 17.64
C ILE A 196 17.71 9.30 17.16
N MET A 197 16.56 8.98 16.54
CA MET A 197 16.20 7.59 16.24
C MET A 197 17.06 6.97 15.14
N SER A 198 17.54 7.74 14.17
CA SER A 198 18.41 7.27 13.08
C SER A 198 19.79 6.82 13.54
N THR A 199 20.35 7.46 14.59
CA THR A 199 21.70 7.18 15.09
C THR A 199 21.74 6.52 16.46
N GLY A 200 20.63 6.56 17.23
CA GLY A 200 20.56 6.18 18.63
C GLY A 200 21.27 7.17 19.57
N ALA A 201 21.71 8.33 19.09
CA ALA A 201 22.38 9.34 19.90
C ALA A 201 21.47 9.87 20.99
N LEU A 202 21.98 9.99 22.21
CA LEU A 202 21.26 10.43 23.40
C LEU A 202 21.83 11.78 23.85
N LEU A 203 21.08 12.87 23.65
CA LEU A 203 21.53 14.23 23.92
C LEU A 203 20.73 14.83 25.07
N PRO A 204 21.38 15.56 26.00
CA PRO A 204 20.66 16.30 27.02
C PRO A 204 19.96 17.52 26.41
N TYR A 205 18.76 17.84 26.93
CA TYR A 205 18.06 19.08 26.59
C TYR A 205 17.49 19.75 27.83
N SER A 206 17.26 21.04 27.70
CA SER A 206 16.54 21.85 28.70
C SER A 206 15.47 22.70 28.01
N ILE A 207 14.48 23.12 28.77
CA ILE A 207 13.47 24.07 28.30
C ILE A 207 13.60 25.32 29.13
N LYS A 208 13.79 26.45 28.47
CA LYS A 208 13.73 27.78 29.03
C LYS A 208 12.56 28.51 28.34
N GLU A 209 11.54 28.84 29.12
CA GLU A 209 10.29 29.40 28.59
C GLU A 209 9.71 28.54 27.47
N ARG A 210 9.84 28.95 26.23
CA ARG A 210 9.39 28.18 25.03
C ARG A 210 10.56 27.68 24.16
N SER A 211 11.79 27.86 24.60
CA SER A 211 12.96 27.42 23.87
C SER A 211 13.43 26.04 24.33
N LEU A 212 13.48 25.11 23.41
CA LEU A 212 14.09 23.79 23.57
C LEU A 212 15.59 23.90 23.22
N VAL A 213 16.44 23.82 24.23
CA VAL A 213 17.91 23.92 24.06
C VAL A 213 18.53 22.54 24.16
N ILE A 214 19.07 22.05 23.05
CA ILE A 214 19.76 20.74 22.95
C ILE A 214 21.26 20.98 23.09
N THR A 215 21.90 20.27 24.01
CA THR A 215 23.35 20.37 24.24
C THR A 215 24.06 19.27 23.44
N LEU A 216 24.81 19.67 22.42
CA LEU A 216 25.73 18.83 21.66
C LEU A 216 27.15 18.90 22.27
N PRO A 217 28.06 18.00 21.92
CA PRO A 217 29.42 18.02 22.49
C PRO A 217 30.14 19.36 22.34
N ASP A 218 30.01 20.02 21.20
CA ASP A 218 30.75 21.22 20.83
C ASP A 218 29.91 22.47 20.67
N LEU A 219 28.57 22.33 20.72
CA LEU A 219 27.64 23.47 20.53
C LEU A 219 26.28 23.22 21.17
N LYS A 220 25.48 24.27 21.30
CA LYS A 220 24.06 24.18 21.65
C LYS A 220 23.21 24.49 20.44
N ARG A 221 22.12 23.73 20.25
CA ARG A 221 21.06 24.06 19.28
C ARG A 221 19.81 24.47 20.02
N THR A 222 19.25 25.59 19.62
CA THR A 222 18.04 26.14 20.21
C THR A 222 16.91 26.08 19.20
N PHE A 223 15.75 25.61 19.64
CA PHE A 223 14.51 25.58 18.86
C PHE A 223 13.46 26.36 19.64
N SER A 224 12.85 27.35 19.04
CA SER A 224 11.69 28.04 19.62
C SER A 224 10.43 27.21 19.35
N ILE A 225 9.66 26.89 20.38
CA ILE A 225 8.42 26.12 20.25
C ILE A 225 7.29 27.11 19.98
N GLU A 226 6.80 27.15 18.76
CA GLU A 226 5.67 27.98 18.35
C GLU A 226 4.36 27.45 18.92
N SER A 227 4.07 26.19 18.68
CA SER A 227 2.87 25.54 19.18
C SER A 227 3.14 24.11 19.61
N ILE A 228 2.32 23.62 20.54
CA ILE A 228 2.32 22.23 20.98
C ILE A 228 0.91 21.78 21.27
N THR A 229 0.52 20.67 20.67
CA THR A 229 -0.72 19.95 20.93
C THR A 229 -0.42 18.52 21.37
N GLU A 230 -1.43 17.70 21.59
CA GLU A 230 -1.25 16.28 21.90
C GLU A 230 -0.55 15.52 20.77
N ASN A 231 -0.78 15.92 19.51
CA ASN A 231 -0.34 15.19 18.31
C ASN A 231 0.67 15.95 17.45
N GLU A 232 0.97 17.21 17.75
CA GLU A 232 1.79 18.06 16.88
C GLU A 232 2.66 19.01 17.70
N ILE A 233 3.87 19.23 17.26
CA ILE A 233 4.78 20.28 17.74
C ILE A 233 5.28 21.05 16.53
N VAL A 234 5.17 22.37 16.57
CA VAL A 234 5.81 23.26 15.60
C VAL A 234 6.96 23.95 16.28
N VAL A 235 8.16 23.79 15.71
CA VAL A 235 9.38 24.42 16.22
C VAL A 235 10.06 25.25 15.13
N HIS A 236 10.64 26.36 15.55
CA HIS A 236 11.51 27.19 14.72
C HIS A 236 12.96 26.92 15.09
N SER A 237 13.77 26.59 14.10
CA SER A 237 15.22 26.64 14.17
C SER A 237 15.72 27.88 13.43
N ILE A 238 17.02 28.13 13.47
CA ILE A 238 17.68 29.19 12.71
C ILE A 238 17.48 29.06 11.18
N GLU A 239 17.16 27.85 10.68
CA GLU A 239 17.17 27.54 9.26
C GLU A 239 15.82 27.03 8.74
N ALA A 240 14.89 26.68 9.66
CA ALA A 240 13.64 26.07 9.25
C ALA A 240 12.54 26.17 10.33
N ILE A 241 11.30 26.16 9.88
CA ILE A 241 10.13 25.79 10.67
C ILE A 241 9.88 24.30 10.45
N ILE A 242 9.81 23.54 11.52
CA ILE A 242 9.64 22.09 11.48
C ILE A 242 8.35 21.72 12.19
N THR A 243 7.47 21.02 11.49
CA THR A 243 6.25 20.46 12.06
C THR A 243 6.46 18.99 12.35
N TYR A 244 6.48 18.63 13.63
CA TYR A 244 6.55 17.25 14.09
C TYR A 244 5.17 16.72 14.44
N HIS A 245 4.88 15.50 13.99
CA HIS A 245 3.72 14.76 14.44
C HIS A 245 4.13 13.68 15.43
N ARG A 246 3.28 13.47 16.45
CA ARG A 246 3.48 12.40 17.43
C ARG A 246 3.31 11.05 16.77
N VAL A 247 4.27 10.16 17.00
CA VAL A 247 4.17 8.78 16.57
C VAL A 247 3.10 8.07 17.40
N SER A 248 2.00 7.75 16.75
CA SER A 248 0.90 7.01 17.36
C SER A 248 1.24 5.53 17.33
N LYS A 249 1.33 4.90 18.50
CA LYS A 249 1.50 3.44 18.62
C LYS A 249 0.14 2.80 18.82
N LYS A 250 -0.12 1.77 18.02
CA LYS A 250 -1.37 0.99 18.10
C LYS A 250 -1.06 -0.48 18.31
N ASP A 251 -1.94 -1.13 19.02
CA ASP A 251 -1.91 -2.57 19.21
C ASP A 251 -2.93 -3.22 18.28
N TYR A 252 -2.53 -4.34 17.67
CA TYR A 252 -3.41 -5.15 16.82
C TYR A 252 -3.27 -6.62 17.23
N ILE A 253 -4.31 -7.41 16.99
CA ILE A 253 -4.24 -8.87 17.07
C ILE A 253 -4.34 -9.38 15.64
N LEU A 254 -3.20 -9.56 15.00
CA LEU A 254 -3.14 -10.15 13.67
C LEU A 254 -3.40 -11.64 13.74
N SER A 255 -4.34 -12.14 12.95
CA SER A 255 -4.66 -13.58 12.87
C SER A 255 -5.07 -13.94 11.45
N GLY A 256 -5.09 -15.24 11.13
CA GLY A 256 -5.54 -15.72 9.84
C GLY A 256 -5.02 -17.11 9.53
N LYS A 257 -5.03 -17.45 8.24
CA LYS A 257 -4.53 -18.72 7.72
C LYS A 257 -3.59 -18.52 6.55
N VAL A 258 -2.68 -19.46 6.36
CA VAL A 258 -1.83 -19.57 5.18
C VAL A 258 -2.30 -20.76 4.36
N GLU A 259 -2.79 -20.49 3.16
CA GLU A 259 -3.50 -21.49 2.36
C GLU A 259 -3.07 -21.48 0.89
N LYS A 260 -2.48 -22.62 0.46
CA LYS A 260 -2.28 -23.07 -0.90
C LYS A 260 -2.92 -24.46 -1.09
N GLY A 261 -3.20 -25.35 -0.45
CA GLY A 261 -3.68 -26.15 0.62
C GLY A 261 -3.09 -25.66 1.97
N PRO A 262 -3.60 -26.16 3.09
CA PRO A 262 -3.18 -25.64 4.37
C PRO A 262 -1.67 -25.84 4.58
N PHE A 263 -1.00 -24.78 5.04
CA PHE A 263 0.39 -24.88 5.49
C PHE A 263 0.45 -25.67 6.79
N ILE A 264 1.56 -26.36 7.02
CA ILE A 264 1.74 -27.14 8.23
C ILE A 264 2.25 -26.28 9.38
N ARG A 265 2.02 -26.78 10.60
CA ARG A 265 2.60 -26.20 11.82
C ARG A 265 4.09 -26.00 11.71
N GLY A 266 4.60 -24.87 12.23
CA GLY A 266 6.02 -24.49 12.21
C GLY A 266 6.46 -23.79 10.91
N SER A 267 5.54 -23.57 9.96
CA SER A 267 5.84 -22.71 8.80
C SER A 267 6.11 -21.29 9.29
N SER A 268 7.19 -20.67 8.82
CA SER A 268 7.62 -19.35 9.29
C SER A 268 6.75 -18.23 8.74
N ILE A 269 6.50 -17.22 9.58
CA ILE A 269 5.79 -16.00 9.20
C ILE A 269 6.64 -14.80 9.62
N SER A 270 6.91 -13.88 8.70
CA SER A 270 7.51 -12.58 8.98
C SER A 270 6.51 -11.46 8.68
N ILE A 271 6.48 -10.46 9.56
CA ILE A 271 5.61 -9.29 9.48
C ILE A 271 6.51 -8.06 9.45
N GLU A 272 6.57 -7.38 8.32
CA GLU A 272 7.38 -6.19 8.09
C GLU A 272 6.49 -4.95 8.10
N LEU A 273 6.83 -3.96 8.94
CA LEU A 273 6.13 -2.67 8.96
C LEU A 273 6.59 -1.83 7.77
N LEU A 274 5.62 -1.19 7.11
CA LEU A 274 5.86 -0.37 5.93
C LEU A 274 5.30 1.04 6.13
N ASP A 275 6.02 2.04 5.61
CA ASP A 275 5.54 3.41 5.54
C ASP A 275 4.43 3.59 4.48
N SER A 276 3.93 4.80 4.32
CA SER A 276 2.87 5.13 3.34
C SER A 276 3.28 4.90 1.88
N LYS A 277 4.59 4.85 1.58
CA LYS A 277 5.15 4.52 0.27
C LYS A 277 5.53 3.04 0.13
N LEU A 278 5.15 2.22 1.10
CA LEU A 278 5.43 0.78 1.18
C LEU A 278 6.92 0.43 1.27
N ARG A 279 7.73 1.31 1.83
CA ARG A 279 9.12 1.06 2.17
C ARG A 279 9.19 0.49 3.59
N GLY A 280 10.10 -0.46 3.81
CA GLY A 280 10.31 -1.04 5.15
C GLY A 280 10.85 -0.01 6.13
N VAL A 281 10.21 0.13 7.29
CA VAL A 281 10.68 1.01 8.38
C VAL A 281 11.72 0.33 9.29
N GLY A 282 12.35 -0.75 8.83
CA GLY A 282 13.40 -1.48 9.55
C GLY A 282 12.91 -2.33 10.71
N LYS A 283 11.58 -2.50 10.88
CA LYS A 283 10.98 -3.33 11.94
C LYS A 283 10.34 -4.57 11.33
N VAL A 284 10.87 -5.74 11.69
CA VAL A 284 10.38 -7.05 11.26
C VAL A 284 10.09 -7.90 12.49
N TYR A 285 8.90 -8.50 12.53
CA TYR A 285 8.45 -9.40 13.59
C TYR A 285 8.26 -10.78 13.02
N ASN A 286 8.48 -11.81 13.83
CA ASN A 286 8.40 -13.20 13.40
C ASN A 286 7.43 -13.99 14.28
N THR A 287 6.67 -14.86 13.64
CA THR A 287 5.81 -15.88 14.27
C THR A 287 5.79 -17.12 13.39
N GLU A 288 4.95 -18.08 13.72
CA GLU A 288 4.81 -19.31 12.94
C GLU A 288 3.35 -19.77 12.84
N VAL A 289 3.09 -20.65 11.92
CA VAL A 289 1.82 -21.38 11.82
C VAL A 289 1.68 -22.32 13.02
N VAL A 290 0.57 -22.22 13.74
CA VAL A 290 0.39 -22.90 15.03
C VAL A 290 -0.26 -24.28 14.93
N ASP A 291 -0.87 -24.62 13.77
CA ASP A 291 -1.54 -25.89 13.52
C ASP A 291 -1.36 -26.36 12.06
N ASN A 292 -1.90 -27.53 11.72
CA ASN A 292 -1.88 -28.06 10.36
C ASN A 292 -3.08 -27.57 9.49
N LEU A 293 -3.85 -26.61 9.99
CA LEU A 293 -4.89 -25.90 9.23
C LEU A 293 -4.37 -24.60 8.63
N GLY A 294 -3.09 -24.29 8.82
CA GLY A 294 -2.46 -23.06 8.36
C GLY A 294 -2.69 -21.86 9.28
N SER A 295 -3.29 -22.04 10.45
CA SER A 295 -3.67 -20.94 11.35
C SER A 295 -2.44 -20.27 11.97
N PHE A 296 -2.49 -18.94 12.11
CA PHE A 296 -1.50 -18.15 12.83
C PHE A 296 -2.14 -17.01 13.61
N SER A 297 -1.44 -16.53 14.63
CA SER A 297 -1.80 -15.34 15.37
C SER A 297 -0.54 -14.65 15.90
N TYR A 298 -0.59 -13.32 15.98
CA TYR A 298 0.49 -12.49 16.51
C TYR A 298 -0.07 -11.25 17.21
N GLU A 299 0.40 -10.98 18.43
CA GLU A 299 0.09 -9.74 19.16
C GLU A 299 1.03 -8.64 18.69
N CYS A 300 0.55 -7.76 17.82
CA CYS A 300 1.26 -6.61 17.29
C CYS A 300 1.20 -5.47 18.33
N LYS A 301 2.20 -5.36 19.20
CA LYS A 301 2.24 -4.31 20.24
C LYS A 301 3.09 -3.13 19.81
N GLY A 302 2.52 -1.93 19.99
CA GLY A 302 3.23 -0.68 19.74
C GLY A 302 3.63 -0.46 18.29
N PHE A 303 2.82 -0.90 17.33
CA PHE A 303 3.08 -0.67 15.91
C PHE A 303 2.95 0.82 15.58
N THR A 304 3.96 1.36 14.93
CA THR A 304 4.01 2.77 14.48
C THR A 304 3.29 2.97 13.15
N GLU A 305 3.20 1.91 12.36
CA GLU A 305 2.54 1.88 11.06
C GLU A 305 1.42 0.85 11.09
N SER A 306 0.38 1.07 10.29
CA SER A 306 -0.70 0.10 10.13
C SER A 306 -0.53 -0.79 8.91
N ILE A 307 0.28 -0.37 7.92
CA ILE A 307 0.51 -1.15 6.71
C ILE A 307 1.63 -2.16 6.97
N VAL A 308 1.36 -3.42 6.67
CA VAL A 308 2.33 -4.52 6.85
C VAL A 308 2.40 -5.42 5.62
N GLU A 309 3.60 -5.89 5.31
CA GLU A 309 3.79 -7.06 4.45
C GLU A 309 3.98 -8.31 5.31
N ILE A 310 3.13 -9.29 5.09
CA ILE A 310 3.20 -10.58 5.78
C ILE A 310 3.71 -11.61 4.77
N LYS A 311 4.81 -12.29 5.10
CA LYS A 311 5.41 -13.36 4.29
C LYS A 311 5.35 -14.65 5.06
N ALA A 312 4.76 -15.68 4.47
CA ALA A 312 4.73 -17.03 5.03
C ALA A 312 5.53 -17.97 4.15
N ASN A 313 6.46 -18.73 4.75
CA ASN A 313 7.24 -19.75 4.04
C ASN A 313 7.09 -21.09 4.75
N GLY A 314 6.74 -22.13 4.00
CA GLY A 314 6.56 -23.46 4.57
C GLY A 314 6.15 -24.53 3.60
N TYR A 315 6.06 -25.74 4.14
CA TYR A 315 5.45 -26.87 3.46
C TYR A 315 3.93 -26.75 3.51
N TYR A 316 3.27 -27.23 2.47
CA TYR A 316 1.82 -27.19 2.33
C TYR A 316 1.26 -28.54 1.91
N TYR A 317 -0.02 -28.77 2.17
CA TYR A 317 -0.70 -29.94 1.62
C TYR A 317 -0.97 -29.75 0.14
N ASN A 318 -0.43 -30.68 -0.68
CA ASN A 318 -0.67 -30.74 -2.12
C ASN A 318 -1.97 -31.50 -2.38
N GLU A 319 -3.01 -30.79 -2.67
CA GLU A 319 -4.38 -31.30 -2.83
C GLU A 319 -4.55 -32.20 -4.04
N LYS A 320 -3.72 -32.08 -5.07
CA LYS A 320 -3.75 -32.95 -6.24
C LYS A 320 -3.11 -34.30 -5.95
N GLN A 321 -1.99 -34.33 -5.22
CA GLN A 321 -1.22 -35.52 -4.92
C GLN A 321 -1.63 -36.20 -3.60
N ASP A 322 -2.56 -35.63 -2.84
CA ASP A 322 -2.95 -36.10 -1.51
C ASP A 322 -1.76 -36.33 -0.56
N THR A 323 -0.80 -35.42 -0.58
CA THR A 323 0.43 -35.55 0.22
C THR A 323 0.99 -34.20 0.64
N LEU A 324 1.96 -34.22 1.55
CA LEU A 324 2.74 -33.04 1.88
C LEU A 324 3.65 -32.66 0.69
N SER A 325 3.78 -31.38 0.39
CA SER A 325 4.70 -30.88 -0.62
C SER A 325 6.13 -31.31 -0.34
N LYS A 326 6.93 -31.55 -1.40
CA LYS A 326 8.34 -31.96 -1.26
C LYS A 326 9.31 -30.78 -1.06
N GLY A 327 8.80 -29.56 -1.08
CA GLY A 327 9.54 -28.32 -0.86
C GLY A 327 8.62 -27.23 -0.31
N THR A 328 9.23 -26.15 0.15
CA THR A 328 8.50 -24.98 0.67
C THR A 328 8.17 -23.99 -0.44
N ILE A 329 7.11 -23.22 -0.25
CA ILE A 329 6.80 -22.03 -1.05
C ILE A 329 6.63 -20.82 -0.15
N THR A 330 6.78 -19.63 -0.72
CA THR A 330 6.51 -18.36 -0.03
C THR A 330 5.25 -17.71 -0.58
N LEU A 331 4.30 -17.42 0.28
CA LEU A 331 3.14 -16.59 -0.04
C LEU A 331 3.22 -15.27 0.72
N LYS A 332 2.54 -14.23 0.20
CA LYS A 332 2.56 -12.88 0.76
C LYS A 332 1.15 -12.31 0.88
N ALA A 333 0.99 -11.39 1.83
CA ALA A 333 -0.15 -10.49 1.88
C ALA A 333 0.35 -9.09 2.25
N LEU A 334 -0.21 -8.07 1.65
CA LEU A 334 0.05 -6.66 1.94
C LEU A 334 -1.26 -6.03 2.37
N VAL A 335 -1.34 -5.59 3.62
CA VAL A 335 -2.59 -5.18 4.26
C VAL A 335 -2.42 -3.98 5.18
N ASP A 336 -3.51 -3.24 5.38
CA ASP A 336 -3.63 -2.20 6.39
C ASP A 336 -4.39 -2.75 7.60
N LEU A 337 -3.69 -2.99 8.70
CA LEU A 337 -4.25 -3.53 9.94
C LEU A 337 -5.30 -2.60 10.57
N SER A 338 -5.32 -1.32 10.21
CA SER A 338 -6.35 -0.38 10.68
C SER A 338 -7.73 -0.65 10.08
N LYS A 339 -7.79 -1.38 8.95
CA LYS A 339 -9.02 -1.79 8.27
C LYS A 339 -9.49 -3.18 8.67
N GLY A 340 -8.61 -4.00 9.22
CA GLY A 340 -8.89 -5.34 9.68
C GLY A 340 -7.61 -6.13 9.91
N SER A 341 -7.59 -6.94 10.95
CA SER A 341 -6.43 -7.72 11.38
C SER A 341 -6.62 -9.25 11.27
N ASN A 342 -7.73 -9.70 10.67
CA ASN A 342 -7.90 -11.10 10.26
C ASN A 342 -7.57 -11.22 8.77
N VAL A 343 -6.41 -11.83 8.45
CA VAL A 343 -5.79 -11.79 7.13
C VAL A 343 -5.38 -13.19 6.70
N ASN A 344 -6.05 -13.74 5.70
CA ASN A 344 -5.64 -14.99 5.08
C ASN A 344 -4.59 -14.72 3.99
N ILE A 345 -3.50 -15.48 4.04
CA ILE A 345 -2.41 -15.43 3.07
C ILE A 345 -2.63 -16.54 2.06
N ASN A 346 -3.01 -16.18 0.85
CA ASN A 346 -3.37 -17.12 -0.21
C ASN A 346 -2.79 -16.68 -1.56
N ILE A 347 -3.11 -17.39 -2.62
CA ILE A 347 -2.57 -17.10 -3.96
C ILE A 347 -3.03 -15.72 -4.46
N PHE A 348 -4.26 -15.31 -4.17
CA PHE A 348 -4.76 -14.01 -4.58
C PHE A 348 -4.03 -12.87 -3.87
N THR A 349 -3.83 -12.99 -2.54
CA THR A 349 -3.10 -11.97 -1.78
C THR A 349 -1.64 -11.89 -2.22
N HIS A 350 -1.02 -13.03 -2.60
CA HIS A 350 0.34 -13.06 -3.10
C HIS A 350 0.48 -12.28 -4.42
N LEU A 351 -0.37 -12.57 -5.40
CA LEU A 351 -0.34 -11.89 -6.69
C LEU A 351 -0.67 -10.39 -6.55
N LYS A 352 -1.71 -10.07 -5.76
CA LYS A 352 -2.13 -8.69 -5.50
C LYS A 352 -1.03 -7.83 -4.89
N SER A 353 -0.20 -8.38 -3.99
CA SER A 353 0.82 -7.64 -3.24
C SER A 353 1.83 -6.89 -4.15
N THR A 354 2.28 -7.53 -5.22
CA THR A 354 3.24 -6.92 -6.16
C THR A 354 2.60 -5.78 -6.95
N ARG A 355 1.32 -5.95 -7.35
CA ARG A 355 0.56 -4.92 -8.05
C ARG A 355 0.32 -3.68 -7.19
N ILE A 356 -0.04 -3.86 -5.92
CA ILE A 356 -0.21 -2.76 -4.97
C ILE A 356 1.09 -1.94 -4.88
N LYS A 357 2.24 -2.60 -4.71
CA LYS A 357 3.55 -1.91 -4.65
C LYS A 357 3.82 -1.08 -5.90
N LYS A 358 3.52 -1.62 -7.09
CA LYS A 358 3.67 -0.89 -8.35
C LYS A 358 2.77 0.34 -8.44
N LEU A 359 1.51 0.21 -8.06
CA LEU A 359 0.54 1.31 -8.08
C LEU A 359 0.93 2.41 -7.09
N VAL A 360 1.35 2.05 -5.87
CA VAL A 360 1.81 3.03 -4.87
C VAL A 360 3.10 3.72 -5.32
N SER A 361 4.05 3.00 -5.91
CA SER A 361 5.26 3.61 -6.48
C SER A 361 4.98 4.59 -7.63
N SER A 362 3.80 4.47 -8.25
CA SER A 362 3.30 5.41 -9.27
C SER A 362 2.54 6.61 -8.69
N GLY A 363 2.52 6.76 -7.36
CA GLY A 363 1.89 7.89 -6.65
C GLY A 363 0.45 7.64 -6.17
N MET A 364 -0.07 6.41 -6.25
CA MET A 364 -1.40 6.08 -5.74
C MET A 364 -1.33 5.79 -4.23
N ASP A 365 -2.34 6.23 -3.46
CA ASP A 365 -2.45 5.85 -2.05
C ASP A 365 -2.75 4.35 -1.90
N PHE A 366 -2.42 3.79 -0.72
CA PHE A 366 -2.54 2.35 -0.46
C PHE A 366 -3.97 1.82 -0.64
N THR A 367 -4.99 2.53 -0.16
CA THR A 367 -6.38 2.07 -0.21
C THR A 367 -6.85 1.94 -1.65
N THR A 368 -6.67 2.99 -2.45
CA THR A 368 -7.00 3.01 -3.88
C THR A 368 -6.20 1.97 -4.67
N ALA A 369 -4.90 1.81 -4.35
CA ALA A 369 -4.04 0.81 -4.98
C ALA A 369 -4.50 -0.63 -4.67
N ASN A 370 -4.89 -0.90 -3.42
CA ASN A 370 -5.40 -2.20 -2.99
C ASN A 370 -6.72 -2.58 -3.70
N GLU A 371 -7.66 -1.66 -3.76
CA GLU A 371 -8.95 -1.85 -4.45
C GLU A 371 -8.75 -2.06 -5.96
N ARG A 372 -7.89 -1.26 -6.57
CA ARG A 372 -7.58 -1.39 -7.99
C ARG A 372 -6.88 -2.71 -8.31
N ALA A 373 -5.87 -3.07 -7.53
CA ALA A 373 -5.14 -4.33 -7.73
C ALA A 373 -6.05 -5.55 -7.57
N GLN A 374 -6.99 -5.52 -6.61
CA GLN A 374 -7.97 -6.58 -6.46
C GLN A 374 -8.90 -6.68 -7.66
N ARG A 375 -9.46 -5.57 -8.14
CA ARG A 375 -10.32 -5.57 -9.32
C ARG A 375 -9.58 -6.11 -10.54
N GLU A 376 -8.38 -5.59 -10.83
CA GLU A 376 -7.56 -6.06 -11.94
C GLU A 376 -7.23 -7.57 -11.83
N LEU A 377 -6.96 -8.09 -10.62
CA LEU A 377 -6.70 -9.50 -10.38
C LEU A 377 -7.92 -10.37 -10.67
N LEU A 378 -9.07 -9.98 -10.16
CA LEU A 378 -10.31 -10.72 -10.37
C LEU A 378 -10.77 -10.68 -11.84
N ASP A 379 -10.60 -9.55 -12.52
CA ASP A 379 -10.84 -9.42 -13.96
C ASP A 379 -9.88 -10.33 -14.76
N ALA A 380 -8.60 -10.42 -14.36
CA ALA A 380 -7.62 -11.26 -15.03
C ALA A 380 -7.95 -12.76 -14.96
N PHE A 381 -8.66 -13.21 -13.93
CA PHE A 381 -9.17 -14.58 -13.78
C PHE A 381 -10.64 -14.74 -14.17
N GLY A 382 -11.35 -13.68 -14.60
CA GLY A 382 -12.78 -13.70 -14.91
C GLY A 382 -13.70 -13.82 -13.69
N LEU A 383 -13.18 -13.55 -12.49
CA LEU A 383 -13.86 -13.80 -11.20
C LEU A 383 -14.57 -12.56 -10.60
N SER A 384 -14.58 -11.43 -11.27
CA SER A 384 -15.15 -10.16 -10.74
C SER A 384 -16.65 -10.23 -10.45
N SER A 385 -17.40 -11.10 -11.12
CA SER A 385 -18.82 -11.35 -10.84
C SER A 385 -19.02 -12.21 -9.59
N HIS A 386 -18.06 -13.05 -9.22
CA HIS A 386 -18.16 -14.09 -8.19
C HIS A 386 -17.56 -13.67 -6.83
N ILE A 387 -16.53 -12.84 -6.82
CA ILE A 387 -15.85 -12.41 -5.59
C ILE A 387 -16.12 -10.92 -5.36
N LYS A 388 -16.78 -10.59 -4.24
CA LYS A 388 -17.14 -9.23 -3.87
C LYS A 388 -16.42 -8.71 -2.62
N LYS A 389 -15.96 -9.60 -1.75
CA LYS A 389 -15.19 -9.26 -0.54
C LYS A 389 -13.69 -9.17 -0.82
N ASP A 390 -12.93 -8.59 0.10
CA ASP A 390 -11.46 -8.57 -0.02
C ASP A 390 -10.91 -10.00 -0.01
N VAL A 391 -10.00 -10.29 -0.94
CA VAL A 391 -9.42 -11.63 -1.11
C VAL A 391 -8.59 -12.08 0.09
N SER A 392 -8.14 -11.16 0.95
CA SER A 392 -7.49 -11.49 2.22
C SER A 392 -8.46 -11.99 3.29
N SER A 393 -9.76 -11.83 3.10
CA SER A 393 -10.79 -12.37 4.00
C SER A 393 -11.27 -13.77 3.61
N ILE A 394 -10.82 -14.31 2.45
CA ILE A 394 -11.27 -15.60 1.94
C ILE A 394 -10.38 -16.73 2.48
N SER A 395 -11.01 -17.73 3.09
CA SER A 395 -10.35 -19.00 3.47
C SER A 395 -10.93 -20.16 2.67
N MET A 396 -10.10 -21.13 2.32
CA MET A 396 -10.53 -22.37 1.64
C MET A 396 -11.56 -23.18 2.45
N THR A 397 -11.70 -22.88 3.76
CA THR A 397 -12.63 -23.56 4.67
C THR A 397 -13.97 -22.84 4.86
N ASP A 398 -14.23 -21.74 4.15
CA ASP A 398 -15.43 -20.91 4.38
C ASP A 398 -16.72 -21.54 3.86
N GLY A 399 -16.64 -22.51 2.93
CA GLY A 399 -17.82 -23.17 2.36
C GLY A 399 -18.64 -22.28 1.42
N THR A 400 -18.04 -21.23 0.91
CA THR A 400 -18.67 -20.24 0.02
C THR A 400 -18.17 -20.38 -1.43
N ASP A 401 -18.83 -19.70 -2.35
CA ASP A 401 -18.42 -19.65 -3.75
C ASP A 401 -17.05 -18.97 -3.92
N GLU A 402 -16.76 -17.94 -3.12
CA GLU A 402 -15.46 -17.31 -3.14
C GLU A 402 -14.33 -18.25 -2.67
N ALA A 403 -14.61 -19.11 -1.68
CA ALA A 403 -13.68 -20.15 -1.24
C ALA A 403 -13.45 -21.18 -2.36
N ALA A 404 -14.51 -21.60 -3.06
CA ALA A 404 -14.41 -22.49 -4.19
C ALA A 404 -13.62 -21.86 -5.35
N ALA A 405 -13.82 -20.59 -5.65
CA ALA A 405 -13.04 -19.83 -6.63
C ALA A 405 -11.55 -19.76 -6.25
N LEU A 406 -11.23 -19.54 -4.98
CA LEU A 406 -9.84 -19.57 -4.48
C LEU A 406 -9.22 -20.97 -4.66
N ILE A 407 -9.95 -22.04 -4.31
CA ILE A 407 -9.47 -23.43 -4.48
C ILE A 407 -9.24 -23.73 -5.96
N ALA A 408 -10.20 -23.42 -6.83
CA ALA A 408 -10.12 -23.68 -8.26
C ALA A 408 -8.91 -22.96 -8.90
N THR A 409 -8.75 -21.65 -8.63
CA THR A 409 -7.61 -20.87 -9.14
C THR A 409 -6.28 -21.36 -8.56
N SER A 410 -6.24 -21.70 -7.26
CA SER A 410 -5.06 -22.25 -6.61
C SER A 410 -4.65 -23.58 -7.23
N SER A 411 -5.62 -24.44 -7.57
CA SER A 411 -5.40 -25.72 -8.22
C SER A 411 -4.92 -25.57 -9.67
N LEU A 412 -5.46 -24.59 -10.40
CA LEU A 412 -5.00 -24.22 -11.75
C LEU A 412 -3.52 -23.82 -11.75
N ILE A 413 -3.10 -23.04 -10.76
CA ILE A 413 -1.70 -22.61 -10.64
C ILE A 413 -0.80 -23.75 -10.18
N LEU A 414 -1.30 -24.67 -9.35
CA LEU A 414 -0.52 -25.84 -8.89
C LEU A 414 -0.26 -26.82 -10.01
N MET A 415 -1.31 -27.33 -10.62
CA MET A 415 -1.26 -28.38 -11.62
C MET A 415 -0.26 -29.52 -11.28
N ASP A 416 0.59 -29.94 -12.22
CA ASP A 416 1.62 -30.97 -12.04
C ASP A 416 2.98 -30.41 -11.59
N ARG A 417 3.02 -29.15 -11.15
CA ARG A 417 4.25 -28.47 -10.76
C ARG A 417 4.80 -29.02 -9.44
N SER A 418 6.09 -29.30 -9.42
CA SER A 418 6.84 -29.47 -8.16
C SER A 418 6.83 -28.18 -7.35
N ALA A 419 7.22 -28.24 -6.08
CA ALA A 419 7.27 -27.05 -5.24
C ALA A 419 8.21 -25.95 -5.80
N ALA A 420 9.32 -26.35 -6.44
CA ALA A 420 10.26 -25.41 -7.07
C ALA A 420 9.64 -24.76 -8.32
N GLU A 421 9.07 -25.55 -9.22
CA GLU A 421 8.38 -25.05 -10.42
C GLU A 421 7.17 -24.18 -10.06
N LEU A 422 6.43 -24.54 -9.00
CA LEU A 422 5.33 -23.73 -8.51
C LEU A 422 5.82 -22.37 -7.97
N ALA A 423 6.91 -22.36 -7.19
CA ALA A 423 7.50 -21.13 -6.66
C ALA A 423 7.98 -20.21 -7.79
N GLU A 424 8.64 -20.76 -8.81
CA GLU A 424 9.06 -20.04 -10.01
C GLU A 424 7.85 -19.48 -10.78
N TYR A 425 6.83 -20.31 -10.99
CA TYR A 425 5.63 -19.92 -11.74
C TYR A 425 4.84 -18.81 -11.01
N ILE A 426 4.62 -18.93 -9.69
CA ILE A 426 3.97 -17.89 -8.89
C ILE A 426 4.78 -16.59 -8.93
N THR A 427 6.11 -16.67 -8.88
CA THR A 427 6.98 -15.48 -8.96
C THR A 427 6.85 -14.80 -10.32
N THR A 428 6.84 -15.58 -11.41
CA THR A 428 6.66 -15.07 -12.76
C THR A 428 5.30 -14.40 -12.93
N LEU A 429 4.22 -15.06 -12.50
CA LEU A 429 2.86 -14.50 -12.54
C LEU A 429 2.75 -13.23 -11.70
N SER A 430 3.36 -13.24 -10.50
CA SER A 430 3.34 -12.08 -9.60
C SER A 430 4.09 -10.88 -10.19
N SER A 431 5.21 -11.12 -10.89
CA SER A 431 5.98 -10.08 -11.58
C SER A 431 5.21 -9.51 -12.78
N GLU A 432 4.69 -10.38 -13.64
CA GLU A 432 3.93 -9.99 -14.83
C GLU A 432 2.67 -9.19 -14.44
N PHE A 433 1.87 -9.74 -13.53
CA PHE A 433 0.67 -9.08 -13.04
C PHE A 433 1.00 -7.77 -12.30
N GLY A 434 2.08 -7.76 -11.53
CA GLY A 434 2.57 -6.58 -10.83
C GLY A 434 2.81 -5.40 -11.76
N GLU A 435 3.45 -5.63 -12.89
CA GLU A 435 3.74 -4.59 -13.89
C GLU A 435 2.49 -4.21 -14.70
N LEU A 436 1.75 -5.19 -15.21
CA LEU A 436 0.73 -4.97 -16.23
C LEU A 436 -0.69 -4.82 -15.67
N GLY A 437 -1.02 -5.47 -14.53
CA GLY A 437 -2.38 -5.61 -14.01
C GLY A 437 -3.23 -6.64 -14.75
N TYR A 438 -2.62 -7.42 -15.61
CA TYR A 438 -3.23 -8.55 -16.33
C TYR A 438 -2.14 -9.57 -16.72
N PHE A 439 -2.53 -10.75 -17.17
CA PHE A 439 -1.60 -11.78 -17.67
C PHE A 439 -1.51 -11.70 -19.19
N TYR A 440 -0.32 -11.40 -19.70
CA TYR A 440 -0.08 -11.28 -21.14
C TYR A 440 -0.06 -12.65 -21.82
N ASN A 441 0.64 -13.62 -21.23
CA ASN A 441 0.77 -14.97 -21.78
C ASN A 441 -0.26 -15.91 -21.16
N ARG A 442 -1.45 -15.99 -21.77
CA ARG A 442 -2.51 -16.91 -21.35
C ARG A 442 -2.36 -18.34 -21.91
N ALA A 443 -1.37 -18.60 -22.75
CA ALA A 443 -1.22 -19.93 -23.38
C ALA A 443 -0.99 -21.03 -22.33
N GLN A 444 -0.23 -20.74 -21.27
CA GLN A 444 -0.02 -21.72 -20.20
C GLN A 444 -1.30 -21.97 -19.39
N PHE A 445 -2.13 -20.95 -19.14
CA PHE A 445 -3.43 -21.15 -18.49
C PHE A 445 -4.35 -22.04 -19.32
N LYS A 446 -4.41 -21.87 -20.65
CA LYS A 446 -5.20 -22.72 -21.54
C LYS A 446 -4.77 -24.17 -21.47
N TYR A 447 -3.47 -24.39 -21.45
CA TYR A 447 -2.91 -25.75 -21.30
C TYR A 447 -3.26 -26.34 -19.93
N ASP A 448 -3.06 -25.59 -18.86
CA ASP A 448 -3.35 -26.03 -17.49
C ASP A 448 -4.84 -26.32 -17.29
N VAL A 449 -5.73 -25.48 -17.81
CA VAL A 449 -7.20 -25.67 -17.78
C VAL A 449 -7.59 -27.02 -18.39
N TYR A 450 -7.03 -27.37 -19.55
CA TYR A 450 -7.35 -28.62 -20.21
C TYR A 450 -7.09 -29.87 -19.35
N TYR A 451 -5.98 -29.86 -18.57
CA TYR A 451 -5.66 -30.99 -17.70
C TYR A 451 -6.39 -30.94 -16.36
N LEU A 452 -6.71 -29.75 -15.88
CA LEU A 452 -7.35 -29.53 -14.58
C LEU A 452 -8.73 -30.23 -14.48
N ALA A 453 -9.50 -30.25 -15.56
CA ALA A 453 -10.84 -30.83 -15.58
C ALA A 453 -10.88 -32.28 -15.04
N ARG A 454 -9.81 -33.05 -15.26
CA ARG A 454 -9.70 -34.44 -14.79
C ARG A 454 -9.49 -34.56 -13.29
N ASP A 455 -8.93 -33.53 -12.68
CA ASP A 455 -8.42 -33.58 -11.32
C ASP A 455 -9.29 -32.85 -10.30
N LEU A 456 -10.17 -31.91 -10.72
CA LEU A 456 -10.95 -31.07 -9.80
C LEU A 456 -11.80 -31.86 -8.81
N SER A 457 -12.48 -32.91 -9.25
CA SER A 457 -13.27 -33.76 -8.34
C SER A 457 -12.39 -34.48 -7.31
N THR A 458 -11.21 -34.96 -7.74
CA THR A 458 -10.22 -35.57 -6.84
C THR A 458 -9.63 -34.56 -5.88
N ILE A 459 -9.29 -33.36 -6.34
CA ILE A 459 -8.81 -32.26 -5.51
C ILE A 459 -9.83 -31.90 -4.43
N LYS A 460 -11.10 -31.74 -4.80
CA LYS A 460 -12.18 -31.47 -3.86
C LYS A 460 -12.29 -32.59 -2.81
N TYR A 461 -12.28 -33.83 -3.23
CA TYR A 461 -12.34 -34.99 -2.35
C TYR A 461 -11.13 -35.03 -1.38
N ASN A 462 -9.93 -34.86 -1.89
CA ASN A 462 -8.70 -34.85 -1.11
C ASN A 462 -8.69 -33.73 -0.05
N LEU A 463 -9.12 -32.52 -0.42
CA LEU A 463 -9.24 -31.41 0.53
C LEU A 463 -10.25 -31.70 1.65
N ILE A 464 -11.43 -32.21 1.32
CA ILE A 464 -12.45 -32.59 2.31
C ILE A 464 -11.88 -33.62 3.29
N ASN A 465 -11.26 -34.68 2.78
CA ASN A 465 -10.65 -35.72 3.61
C ASN A 465 -9.52 -35.19 4.48
N LYS A 466 -8.66 -34.33 3.89
CA LYS A 466 -7.57 -33.70 4.62
C LYS A 466 -8.09 -32.90 5.81
N TYR A 467 -9.05 -32.03 5.59
CA TYR A 467 -9.64 -31.23 6.68
C TYR A 467 -10.36 -32.10 7.72
N GLN A 468 -11.08 -33.13 7.29
CA GLN A 468 -11.70 -34.11 8.20
C GLN A 468 -10.67 -34.82 9.08
N SER A 469 -9.52 -35.23 8.50
CA SER A 469 -8.42 -35.85 9.25
C SER A 469 -7.83 -34.91 10.31
N LEU A 470 -8.04 -33.61 10.16
CA LEU A 470 -7.64 -32.57 11.09
C LEU A 470 -8.80 -32.13 12.01
N ASN A 471 -9.86 -32.91 12.10
CA ASN A 471 -11.08 -32.64 12.89
C ASN A 471 -11.81 -31.37 12.47
N LYS A 472 -11.69 -30.94 11.20
CA LYS A 472 -12.37 -29.78 10.63
C LYS A 472 -13.34 -30.24 9.54
N ALA A 473 -14.63 -30.20 9.82
CA ALA A 473 -15.64 -30.38 8.78
C ALA A 473 -15.63 -29.15 7.84
N VAL A 474 -15.56 -29.40 6.54
CA VAL A 474 -15.62 -28.36 5.49
C VAL A 474 -16.62 -28.75 4.42
N ASN A 475 -17.34 -27.77 3.89
CA ASN A 475 -18.08 -27.89 2.65
C ASN A 475 -17.27 -27.17 1.55
N ILE A 476 -17.17 -27.77 0.38
CA ILE A 476 -16.54 -27.16 -0.79
C ILE A 476 -17.58 -27.18 -1.91
N ASN A 477 -17.95 -25.99 -2.38
CA ASN A 477 -18.89 -25.84 -3.47
C ASN A 477 -18.29 -26.37 -4.79
N ASP A 478 -19.05 -26.34 -5.86
CA ASP A 478 -18.59 -26.86 -7.14
C ASP A 478 -17.44 -26.01 -7.67
N LEU A 479 -16.28 -26.64 -7.90
CA LEU A 479 -15.06 -25.97 -8.37
C LEU A 479 -15.10 -25.68 -9.86
N PHE A 480 -15.86 -26.47 -10.62
CA PHE A 480 -15.93 -26.35 -12.08
C PHE A 480 -16.47 -24.99 -12.54
N ILE A 481 -17.39 -24.39 -11.75
CA ILE A 481 -18.03 -23.10 -12.06
C ILE A 481 -17.01 -21.95 -12.10
N PHE A 482 -15.85 -22.09 -11.42
CA PHE A 482 -14.90 -20.99 -11.20
C PHE A 482 -13.65 -21.06 -12.07
N ILE A 483 -13.73 -21.78 -13.19
CA ILE A 483 -12.69 -21.86 -14.21
C ILE A 483 -13.24 -21.33 -15.53
N ASP A 484 -12.50 -20.47 -16.21
CA ASP A 484 -12.75 -20.03 -17.59
C ASP A 484 -12.29 -21.13 -18.56
N TRP A 485 -13.16 -22.10 -18.82
CA TRP A 485 -12.83 -23.30 -19.61
C TRP A 485 -12.59 -23.00 -21.08
N ASN A 486 -13.35 -22.06 -21.64
CA ASN A 486 -13.27 -21.72 -23.06
C ASN A 486 -12.30 -20.56 -23.34
N SER A 487 -11.73 -19.97 -22.29
CA SER A 487 -10.79 -18.85 -22.35
C SER A 487 -11.38 -17.57 -22.99
N ASP A 488 -12.68 -17.32 -22.80
CA ASP A 488 -13.33 -16.10 -23.28
C ASP A 488 -13.29 -14.94 -22.27
N GLY A 489 -12.78 -15.20 -21.07
CA GLY A 489 -12.66 -14.22 -19.99
C GLY A 489 -13.89 -14.14 -19.08
N ILE A 490 -14.87 -15.03 -19.26
CA ILE A 490 -16.11 -15.09 -18.48
C ILE A 490 -16.21 -16.44 -17.77
N VAL A 491 -16.14 -16.43 -16.46
CA VAL A 491 -16.25 -17.62 -15.64
C VAL A 491 -17.72 -17.98 -15.38
N GLY A 492 -18.06 -19.26 -15.49
CA GLY A 492 -19.38 -19.81 -15.13
C GLY A 492 -20.44 -19.70 -16.22
N ASN A 493 -20.02 -19.44 -17.46
CA ASN A 493 -20.90 -19.46 -18.63
C ASN A 493 -20.81 -20.79 -19.42
N GLU A 494 -20.02 -21.75 -18.96
CA GLU A 494 -19.74 -23.03 -19.64
C GLU A 494 -20.48 -24.22 -19.03
N ILE A 495 -21.02 -24.08 -17.83
CA ILE A 495 -21.66 -25.13 -17.06
C ILE A 495 -23.03 -24.66 -16.58
N LEU A 496 -24.07 -25.50 -16.73
CA LEU A 496 -25.40 -25.20 -16.20
C LEU A 496 -25.39 -25.13 -14.68
N LYS A 497 -25.93 -24.05 -14.15
CA LYS A 497 -26.18 -23.91 -12.71
C LYS A 497 -27.45 -24.65 -12.33
N GLU A 498 -27.58 -24.95 -11.02
CA GLU A 498 -28.80 -25.57 -10.49
C GLU A 498 -30.05 -24.75 -10.84
N GLY A 499 -31.00 -25.40 -11.50
CA GLY A 499 -32.23 -24.78 -11.97
C GLY A 499 -32.18 -24.18 -13.38
N GLU A 500 -30.99 -24.10 -14.02
CA GLU A 500 -30.87 -23.71 -15.42
C GLU A 500 -31.04 -24.92 -16.34
N SER A 501 -31.50 -24.70 -17.56
CA SER A 501 -31.67 -25.74 -18.55
C SER A 501 -31.46 -25.23 -19.96
N VAL A 502 -30.98 -26.12 -20.83
CA VAL A 502 -30.94 -25.90 -22.29
C VAL A 502 -32.27 -26.27 -22.90
N VAL A 503 -32.83 -25.35 -23.70
CA VAL A 503 -34.06 -25.57 -24.43
C VAL A 503 -33.71 -25.83 -25.90
N ALA A 504 -33.89 -27.09 -26.31
CA ALA A 504 -33.73 -27.55 -27.68
C ALA A 504 -35.00 -28.26 -28.15
N PRO A 505 -35.31 -28.31 -29.46
CA PRO A 505 -36.40 -29.11 -29.97
C PRO A 505 -36.16 -30.60 -29.70
N SER A 506 -37.17 -31.31 -29.26
CA SER A 506 -37.07 -32.75 -29.01
C SER A 506 -36.89 -33.59 -30.28
N VAL A 507 -37.37 -33.08 -31.41
CA VAL A 507 -37.31 -33.71 -32.73
C VAL A 507 -36.98 -32.68 -33.80
N VAL A 508 -36.11 -33.02 -34.72
CA VAL A 508 -35.82 -32.27 -35.94
C VAL A 508 -36.10 -33.16 -37.12
N GLU A 509 -37.09 -32.79 -37.95
CA GLU A 509 -37.44 -33.49 -39.15
C GLU A 509 -36.56 -33.03 -40.32
N ILE A 510 -35.94 -33.97 -41.00
CA ILE A 510 -35.05 -33.77 -42.13
C ILE A 510 -35.81 -34.20 -43.39
N PRO A 511 -35.90 -33.37 -44.43
CA PRO A 511 -36.49 -33.78 -45.69
C PRO A 511 -35.79 -34.98 -46.33
N ALA A 512 -36.53 -35.77 -47.12
CA ALA A 512 -35.99 -36.95 -47.81
C ALA A 512 -34.83 -36.57 -48.74
N GLU A 513 -34.92 -35.46 -49.41
CA GLU A 513 -33.88 -34.91 -50.28
C GLU A 513 -32.67 -34.38 -49.51
N GLY A 514 -32.75 -34.33 -48.17
CA GLY A 514 -31.68 -33.75 -47.33
C GLY A 514 -31.65 -32.23 -47.39
N GLY A 515 -30.47 -31.65 -47.24
CA GLY A 515 -30.23 -30.21 -47.33
C GLY A 515 -29.78 -29.55 -46.03
N TYR A 516 -29.80 -28.24 -46.04
CA TYR A 516 -29.34 -27.43 -44.89
C TYR A 516 -30.53 -27.05 -44.00
N LEU A 517 -30.38 -27.35 -42.69
CA LEU A 517 -31.33 -27.01 -41.66
C LEU A 517 -30.63 -26.15 -40.59
N THR A 518 -31.36 -25.22 -40.06
CA THR A 518 -30.89 -24.39 -38.95
C THR A 518 -31.86 -24.50 -37.78
N VAL A 519 -31.34 -24.81 -36.62
CA VAL A 519 -32.10 -25.03 -35.40
C VAL A 519 -31.61 -24.08 -34.33
N GLN A 520 -32.46 -23.22 -33.85
CA GLN A 520 -32.09 -22.33 -32.74
C GLN A 520 -32.21 -23.07 -31.41
N ILE A 521 -31.19 -22.96 -30.58
CA ILE A 521 -31.13 -23.53 -29.24
C ILE A 521 -31.03 -22.38 -28.26
N THR A 522 -31.86 -22.38 -27.22
CA THR A 522 -31.76 -21.41 -26.15
C THR A 522 -30.97 -22.02 -25.00
N SER A 523 -29.83 -21.43 -24.69
CA SER A 523 -28.97 -21.91 -23.64
C SER A 523 -28.35 -20.75 -22.84
N PRO A 524 -28.30 -20.84 -21.52
CA PRO A 524 -27.57 -19.88 -20.68
C PRO A 524 -26.03 -20.10 -20.73
N ILE A 525 -25.60 -21.20 -21.30
CA ILE A 525 -24.17 -21.58 -21.45
C ILE A 525 -23.84 -21.85 -22.92
N ARG A 526 -22.55 -21.90 -23.24
CA ARG A 526 -22.10 -22.42 -24.52
C ARG A 526 -22.28 -23.94 -24.57
N ILE A 527 -22.77 -24.43 -25.68
CA ILE A 527 -23.04 -25.84 -25.91
C ILE A 527 -22.14 -26.39 -27.01
N TYR A 528 -21.83 -27.70 -26.91
CA TYR A 528 -20.91 -28.40 -27.80
C TYR A 528 -21.58 -29.66 -28.34
N LEU A 529 -21.15 -30.08 -29.51
CA LEU A 529 -21.48 -31.40 -30.03
C LEU A 529 -20.42 -32.38 -29.55
N GLU A 530 -20.80 -33.60 -29.26
CA GLU A 530 -19.84 -34.66 -28.96
C GLU A 530 -18.83 -34.78 -30.11
N ALA A 531 -17.54 -34.63 -29.79
CA ALA A 531 -16.49 -35.04 -30.71
C ALA A 531 -16.52 -36.58 -30.78
N GLN A 532 -16.98 -37.14 -31.88
CA GLN A 532 -17.05 -38.58 -32.06
C GLN A 532 -15.73 -39.23 -31.70
N VAL A 533 -15.79 -40.27 -30.86
CA VAL A 533 -14.73 -41.25 -30.65
C VAL A 533 -14.47 -41.93 -31.99
N ALA A 534 -13.42 -41.54 -32.69
CA ALA A 534 -12.98 -42.27 -33.87
C ALA A 534 -12.35 -43.57 -33.41
N VAL A 535 -13.06 -44.67 -33.54
CA VAL A 535 -12.51 -46.02 -33.38
C VAL A 535 -11.68 -46.31 -34.62
N TYR A 536 -10.36 -46.26 -34.48
CA TYR A 536 -9.46 -46.77 -35.50
C TYR A 536 -9.28 -48.28 -35.30
N GLU A 537 -9.83 -49.07 -36.22
CA GLU A 537 -9.37 -50.46 -36.40
C GLU A 537 -8.10 -50.42 -37.25
N ASN A 538 -6.98 -50.66 -36.62
CA ASN A 538 -5.76 -50.96 -37.36
C ASN A 538 -5.88 -52.35 -38.04
N ASN A 539 -5.29 -52.51 -39.22
CA ASN A 539 -5.22 -53.76 -39.97
C ASN A 539 -4.61 -54.98 -39.22
N ASN A 540 -4.26 -54.81 -37.95
CA ASN A 540 -3.73 -55.83 -37.04
C ASN A 540 -4.69 -56.15 -35.86
N GLY A 541 -5.94 -55.78 -35.91
CA GLY A 541 -6.95 -56.22 -34.93
C GLY A 541 -6.82 -55.60 -33.53
N SER A 542 -6.06 -54.51 -33.34
CA SER A 542 -6.07 -53.75 -32.08
C SER A 542 -6.89 -52.47 -32.26
N SER A 543 -7.99 -52.38 -31.52
CA SER A 543 -8.82 -51.17 -31.39
C SER A 543 -8.20 -50.24 -30.35
N GLY A 544 -7.87 -49.00 -30.74
CA GLY A 544 -7.50 -47.89 -29.85
C GLY A 544 -8.60 -46.85 -29.86
N GLU A 545 -9.04 -46.44 -28.69
CA GLU A 545 -10.00 -45.34 -28.51
C GLU A 545 -9.20 -44.03 -28.51
N ILE A 546 -9.44 -43.17 -29.52
CA ILE A 546 -8.90 -41.81 -29.51
C ILE A 546 -10.05 -40.88 -29.11
N VAL A 547 -10.00 -40.39 -27.90
CA VAL A 547 -10.89 -39.33 -27.43
C VAL A 547 -10.40 -38.01 -28.03
N PHE A 548 -11.10 -37.48 -29.02
CA PHE A 548 -10.90 -36.11 -29.46
C PHE A 548 -11.63 -35.18 -28.49
N ASN A 549 -10.89 -34.48 -27.63
CA ASN A 549 -11.41 -33.32 -26.97
C ASN A 549 -11.68 -32.19 -27.97
N PRO A 550 -12.74 -31.41 -27.79
CA PRO A 550 -12.96 -30.22 -28.60
C PRO A 550 -11.71 -29.35 -28.55
N SER A 551 -11.18 -29.02 -29.71
CA SER A 551 -9.91 -28.30 -29.84
C SER A 551 -10.01 -26.95 -29.17
N ILE A 552 -9.27 -26.77 -28.11
CA ILE A 552 -9.00 -25.46 -27.48
C ILE A 552 -8.11 -24.70 -28.48
N GLY A 553 -8.71 -23.87 -29.29
CA GLY A 553 -7.94 -23.07 -30.23
C GLY A 553 -8.78 -22.45 -31.33
N GLY A 554 -9.28 -21.23 -31.10
CA GLY A 554 -9.67 -20.28 -32.13
C GLY A 554 -10.81 -20.70 -33.06
N GLY A 555 -12.01 -20.19 -32.82
CA GLY A 555 -13.06 -20.01 -33.83
C GLY A 555 -13.39 -21.22 -34.71
N GLY A 556 -13.67 -22.35 -34.09
CA GLY A 556 -14.00 -23.57 -34.83
C GLY A 556 -15.33 -24.16 -34.38
N SER A 557 -16.29 -24.24 -35.29
CA SER A 557 -17.51 -24.99 -35.06
C SER A 557 -17.19 -26.45 -34.76
N THR A 558 -17.73 -27.03 -33.68
CA THR A 558 -17.71 -28.48 -33.44
C THR A 558 -18.51 -29.18 -34.53
N ARG A 559 -17.98 -30.25 -35.10
CA ARG A 559 -18.63 -31.00 -36.17
C ARG A 559 -18.84 -32.44 -35.75
N ALA A 560 -20.05 -32.95 -35.94
CA ALA A 560 -20.35 -34.36 -35.81
C ALA A 560 -20.75 -34.91 -37.17
N ARG A 561 -20.44 -36.19 -37.42
CA ARG A 561 -20.73 -36.90 -38.65
C ARG A 561 -21.33 -38.25 -38.32
N SER A 562 -22.42 -38.65 -38.94
CA SER A 562 -22.90 -40.02 -38.87
C SER A 562 -22.56 -40.78 -40.13
N SER A 563 -22.14 -42.04 -39.95
CA SER A 563 -21.89 -43.00 -41.03
C SER A 563 -22.89 -44.13 -41.08
N ARG A 564 -23.86 -44.19 -40.14
CA ARG A 564 -24.93 -45.21 -40.09
C ARG A 564 -26.26 -44.50 -39.89
N GLY A 565 -27.27 -44.86 -40.69
CA GLY A 565 -28.58 -44.24 -40.63
C GLY A 565 -28.66 -42.94 -41.44
N ILE A 566 -29.02 -41.85 -40.82
CA ILE A 566 -29.01 -40.52 -41.44
C ILE A 566 -27.59 -40.08 -41.71
N GLN A 567 -27.26 -39.78 -42.96
CA GLN A 567 -25.96 -39.20 -43.30
C GLN A 567 -26.06 -37.69 -43.18
N TYR A 568 -25.39 -37.14 -42.17
CA TYR A 568 -25.37 -35.68 -41.92
C TYR A 568 -24.03 -35.20 -41.38
N GLU A 569 -23.80 -33.94 -41.60
CA GLU A 569 -22.80 -33.14 -40.85
C GLU A 569 -23.54 -32.09 -40.05
N CYS A 570 -23.20 -31.92 -38.79
CA CYS A 570 -23.73 -30.80 -38.01
C CYS A 570 -22.62 -30.01 -37.38
N SER A 571 -22.93 -28.73 -37.16
CA SER A 571 -22.06 -27.79 -36.43
C SER A 571 -22.93 -26.90 -35.57
N ILE A 572 -22.38 -26.48 -34.45
CA ILE A 572 -22.97 -25.49 -33.60
C ILE A 572 -22.17 -24.21 -33.65
N ASP A 573 -22.87 -23.08 -33.76
CA ASP A 573 -22.24 -21.78 -33.69
C ASP A 573 -22.08 -21.40 -32.21
N GLU A 574 -20.85 -21.15 -31.78
CA GLU A 574 -20.50 -20.86 -30.39
C GLU A 574 -21.01 -19.52 -29.87
N TYR A 575 -21.38 -18.60 -30.76
CA TYR A 575 -21.79 -17.25 -30.38
C TYR A 575 -23.32 -17.12 -30.19
N ASP A 576 -24.08 -17.83 -30.99
CA ASP A 576 -25.54 -17.72 -30.98
C ASP A 576 -26.29 -19.03 -30.68
N ASN A 577 -25.53 -20.12 -30.37
CA ASN A 577 -26.07 -21.46 -30.13
C ASN A 577 -26.95 -21.97 -31.25
N THR A 578 -26.64 -21.63 -32.51
CA THR A 578 -27.38 -22.10 -33.68
C THR A 578 -26.79 -23.42 -34.14
N LEU A 579 -27.59 -24.47 -34.08
CA LEU A 579 -27.27 -25.79 -34.66
C LEU A 579 -27.56 -25.78 -36.15
N ARG A 580 -26.54 -26.04 -36.96
CA ARG A 580 -26.62 -26.19 -38.42
C ARG A 580 -26.43 -27.64 -38.77
N ILE A 581 -27.37 -28.19 -39.52
CA ILE A 581 -27.38 -29.59 -39.99
C ILE A 581 -27.39 -29.57 -41.51
N ASN A 582 -26.44 -30.28 -42.10
CA ASN A 582 -26.37 -30.55 -43.53
C ASN A 582 -26.55 -32.05 -43.75
N ALA A 583 -27.70 -32.47 -44.21
CA ALA A 583 -28.05 -33.88 -44.41
C ALA A 583 -28.00 -34.27 -45.89
N ALA A 584 -27.55 -35.47 -46.17
CA ALA A 584 -27.62 -36.08 -47.50
C ALA A 584 -29.05 -36.56 -47.80
N THR A 585 -29.32 -36.81 -49.06
CA THR A 585 -30.56 -37.44 -49.52
C THR A 585 -30.71 -38.82 -48.88
N LEU A 586 -31.92 -39.13 -48.39
CA LEU A 586 -32.24 -40.44 -47.82
C LEU A 586 -32.19 -41.53 -48.90
N ALA A 587 -31.32 -42.54 -48.69
CA ALA A 587 -31.23 -43.68 -49.59
C ALA A 587 -32.17 -44.85 -49.23
N SER A 588 -32.84 -44.75 -48.06
CA SER A 588 -33.74 -45.76 -47.53
C SER A 588 -35.21 -45.47 -47.87
N SER A 589 -36.01 -46.51 -48.13
CA SER A 589 -37.46 -46.41 -48.21
C SER A 589 -38.17 -46.38 -46.83
N GLU A 590 -37.44 -46.55 -45.76
CA GLU A 590 -37.90 -46.55 -44.39
C GLU A 590 -37.38 -45.29 -43.65
N PRO A 591 -38.17 -44.75 -42.74
CA PRO A 591 -37.72 -43.62 -41.91
C PRO A 591 -36.43 -43.96 -41.14
N GLN A 592 -35.50 -43.02 -41.13
CA GLN A 592 -34.28 -43.14 -40.34
C GLN A 592 -34.32 -42.20 -39.20
N THR A 593 -33.84 -42.65 -38.05
CA THR A 593 -33.75 -41.79 -36.83
C THR A 593 -32.40 -41.90 -36.18
N GLU A 594 -31.94 -40.80 -35.65
CA GLU A 594 -30.67 -40.74 -34.93
C GLU A 594 -30.78 -39.80 -33.72
N LYS A 595 -29.97 -40.01 -32.70
CA LYS A 595 -29.88 -39.24 -31.48
C LYS A 595 -28.70 -38.28 -31.57
N LEU A 596 -28.92 -36.98 -31.40
CA LEU A 596 -27.89 -35.97 -31.29
C LEU A 596 -27.87 -35.45 -29.85
N GLU A 597 -26.76 -35.56 -29.19
CA GLU A 597 -26.55 -35.08 -27.84
C GLU A 597 -25.75 -33.76 -27.86
N LEU A 598 -26.20 -32.81 -27.04
CA LEU A 598 -25.52 -31.53 -26.83
C LEU A 598 -24.88 -31.57 -25.45
N TYR A 599 -23.69 -31.06 -25.35
CA TYR A 599 -22.84 -31.16 -24.15
C TYR A 599 -22.46 -29.77 -23.64
N ASP A 600 -22.28 -29.67 -22.34
CA ASP A 600 -21.53 -28.57 -21.76
C ASP A 600 -20.03 -28.76 -21.97
N TYR A 601 -19.23 -27.78 -21.52
CA TYR A 601 -17.79 -27.82 -21.74
C TYR A 601 -17.07 -28.95 -21.00
N VAL A 602 -17.63 -29.47 -19.90
CA VAL A 602 -17.05 -30.58 -19.13
C VAL A 602 -17.61 -31.95 -19.51
N GLY A 603 -18.44 -32.03 -20.53
CA GLY A 603 -18.92 -33.25 -21.12
C GLY A 603 -20.21 -33.82 -20.52
N ASN A 604 -20.98 -33.02 -19.77
CA ASN A 604 -22.32 -33.42 -19.36
C ASN A 604 -23.31 -33.24 -20.52
N VAL A 605 -24.21 -34.20 -20.75
CA VAL A 605 -25.30 -34.07 -21.71
C VAL A 605 -26.30 -33.06 -21.16
N VAL A 606 -26.45 -31.94 -21.86
CA VAL A 606 -27.36 -30.82 -21.47
C VAL A 606 -28.66 -30.79 -22.25
N ALA A 607 -28.68 -31.41 -23.45
CA ALA A 607 -29.90 -31.62 -24.21
C ALA A 607 -29.73 -32.79 -25.20
N THR A 608 -30.85 -33.34 -25.62
CA THR A 608 -30.87 -34.43 -26.62
C THR A 608 -31.93 -34.09 -27.69
N ILE A 609 -31.52 -34.19 -28.96
CA ILE A 609 -32.38 -33.98 -30.13
C ILE A 609 -32.51 -35.28 -30.88
N LYS A 610 -33.72 -35.68 -31.22
CA LYS A 610 -33.95 -36.78 -32.15
C LYS A 610 -33.97 -36.22 -33.56
N LEU A 611 -33.04 -36.64 -34.39
CA LEU A 611 -33.08 -36.40 -35.84
C LEU A 611 -33.95 -37.47 -36.51
N MET A 612 -34.85 -37.07 -37.39
CA MET A 612 -35.73 -37.99 -38.10
C MET A 612 -35.77 -37.58 -39.57
N GLN A 613 -35.34 -38.48 -40.45
CA GLN A 613 -35.46 -38.31 -41.90
C GLN A 613 -36.52 -39.27 -42.44
N LEU A 614 -37.56 -38.71 -43.05
CA LEU A 614 -38.66 -39.45 -43.60
C LEU A 614 -38.47 -39.68 -45.08
N PRO A 615 -38.83 -40.88 -45.62
CA PRO A 615 -38.85 -41.11 -47.07
C PRO A 615 -39.91 -40.24 -47.74
N ASN A 616 -39.72 -39.98 -49.05
CA ASN A 616 -40.72 -39.30 -49.91
C ASN A 616 -42.00 -40.07 -50.03
#